data_e60a9167ef1b47ae878a09222548a5f6
#
_entry.id   e60a9167ef1b47ae878a09222548a5f6
#
_cell.length_a   1.000
_cell.length_b   1.000
_cell.length_c   1.000
_cell.angle_alpha   90.00
_cell.angle_beta   90.00
_cell.angle_gamma   90.00
#
_symmetry.space_group_name_H-M   'P 1'
#
loop_
_entity.id
_entity.type
_entity.pdbx_description
1 polymer ?
#
loop_
_entity_poly.entity_id
_entity_poly.type
_entity_poly.pdbx_seq_one_letter_code
_entity_poly.pdbx_strand_id
1 'polypeptide(L)'
;MALDGEAYQRAAAIFGETISALSDAEWELSVSDDWTVISTVAWVVVGDSQITNALHQGEIAPVSEFDAAVLGGNPVATWRGTAVAAIGALKSTGAAERVVKHPGGRFAVIDLLGQRVTENLVRAWDIGKAVGRPVDIPDDLADACLDFWAEHAEAVLAGGVLPDEPIEPPDDADAVTRLLALTGRA
;
A
#
# COMPACT_ATOMS: atom_id res chain seq x y z
N MET A 1 -16.27 6.16 -1.34
CA MET A 1 -15.49 6.42 -2.58
C MET A 1 -14.95 5.09 -3.10
N ALA A 2 -14.88 4.86 -4.41
CA ALA A 2 -14.27 3.64 -4.93
C ALA A 2 -12.73 3.72 -4.81
N LEU A 3 -12.07 2.57 -4.50
CA LEU A 3 -10.61 2.47 -4.50
C LEU A 3 -10.09 2.21 -5.92
N ASP A 4 -10.20 3.20 -6.77
CA ASP A 4 -9.79 3.20 -8.17
C ASP A 4 -8.38 3.80 -8.39
N GLY A 5 -8.05 4.09 -9.65
CA GLY A 5 -6.76 4.67 -10.02
C GLY A 5 -6.53 6.07 -9.45
N GLU A 6 -7.58 6.86 -9.18
CA GLU A 6 -7.47 8.17 -8.54
C GLU A 6 -7.15 8.02 -7.05
N ALA A 7 -7.85 7.10 -6.36
CA ALA A 7 -7.57 6.77 -4.97
C ALA A 7 -6.12 6.27 -4.81
N TYR A 8 -5.65 5.39 -5.72
CA TYR A 8 -4.27 4.94 -5.73
C TYR A 8 -3.28 6.10 -5.92
N GLN A 9 -3.55 7.01 -6.86
CA GLN A 9 -2.67 8.17 -7.09
C GLN A 9 -2.57 9.06 -5.84
N ARG A 10 -3.68 9.29 -5.12
CA ARG A 10 -3.69 10.07 -3.88
C ARG A 10 -2.90 9.38 -2.77
N ALA A 11 -3.11 8.09 -2.55
CA ALA A 11 -2.38 7.32 -1.54
C ALA A 11 -0.87 7.27 -1.85
N ALA A 12 -0.50 7.03 -3.11
CA ALA A 12 0.88 7.06 -3.55
C ALA A 12 1.53 8.45 -3.38
N ALA A 13 0.77 9.55 -3.56
CA ALA A 13 1.29 10.89 -3.30
C ALA A 13 1.65 11.08 -1.81
N ILE A 14 0.78 10.65 -0.89
CA ILE A 14 1.03 10.70 0.56
C ILE A 14 2.30 9.92 0.92
N PHE A 15 2.40 8.68 0.41
CA PHE A 15 3.59 7.86 0.63
C PHE A 15 4.85 8.53 0.07
N GLY A 16 4.76 9.07 -1.14
CA GLY A 16 5.87 9.75 -1.81
C GLY A 16 6.33 11.02 -1.08
N GLU A 17 5.44 11.81 -0.55
CA GLU A 17 5.75 12.97 0.29
C GLU A 17 6.48 12.53 1.56
N THR A 18 5.98 11.47 2.21
CA THR A 18 6.60 10.90 3.41
C THR A 18 8.05 10.49 3.17
N ILE A 19 8.32 9.69 2.14
CA ILE A 19 9.68 9.19 1.87
C ILE A 19 10.61 10.26 1.28
N SER A 20 10.07 11.27 0.59
CA SER A 20 10.88 12.36 0.03
C SER A 20 11.38 13.33 1.10
N ALA A 21 10.78 13.34 2.28
CA ALA A 21 11.18 14.14 3.42
C ALA A 21 12.23 13.46 4.31
N LEU A 22 12.63 12.22 4.01
CA LEU A 22 13.59 11.46 4.80
C LEU A 22 15.04 11.99 4.60
N SER A 23 15.77 12.12 5.69
CA SER A 23 17.23 12.28 5.69
C SER A 23 17.91 10.92 5.51
N ASP A 24 19.19 10.93 5.12
CA ASP A 24 19.97 9.71 4.91
C ASP A 24 20.00 8.78 6.14
N ALA A 25 20.05 9.35 7.35
CA ALA A 25 20.09 8.58 8.59
C ALA A 25 18.74 7.91 8.94
N GLU A 26 17.62 8.41 8.42
CA GLU A 26 16.28 7.89 8.75
C GLU A 26 15.92 6.62 7.98
N TRP A 27 16.61 6.32 6.90
CA TRP A 27 16.37 5.10 6.11
C TRP A 27 16.63 3.81 6.88
N GLU A 28 17.50 3.84 7.88
CA GLU A 28 17.87 2.68 8.70
C GLU A 28 17.08 2.58 10.00
N LEU A 29 16.17 3.53 10.29
CA LEU A 29 15.35 3.47 11.49
C LEU A 29 14.41 2.27 11.46
N SER A 30 14.22 1.66 12.64
CA SER A 30 13.27 0.56 12.81
C SER A 30 11.84 1.10 12.73
N VAL A 31 11.01 0.42 11.96
CA VAL A 31 9.55 0.60 11.88
C VAL A 31 8.84 -0.39 12.79
N SER A 32 9.36 -1.62 12.86
CA SER A 32 8.93 -2.68 13.76
C SER A 32 10.12 -3.61 14.05
N ASP A 33 9.90 -4.69 14.80
CA ASP A 33 10.96 -5.63 15.17
C ASP A 33 11.73 -6.19 13.95
N ASP A 34 11.01 -6.43 12.84
CA ASP A 34 11.56 -7.05 11.63
C ASP A 34 11.73 -6.09 10.46
N TRP A 35 11.29 -4.83 10.59
CA TRP A 35 11.23 -3.88 9.48
C TRP A 35 11.94 -2.57 9.77
N THR A 36 12.73 -2.12 8.80
CA THR A 36 13.30 -0.76 8.74
C THR A 36 12.53 0.09 7.73
N VAL A 37 12.77 1.40 7.74
CA VAL A 37 12.20 2.33 6.75
C VAL A 37 12.52 1.87 5.33
N ILE A 38 13.79 1.52 5.04
CA ILE A 38 14.20 1.09 3.70
C ILE A 38 13.51 -0.20 3.27
N SER A 39 13.34 -1.18 4.17
CA SER A 39 12.62 -2.42 3.85
C SER A 39 11.12 -2.17 3.64
N THR A 40 10.52 -1.26 4.39
CA THR A 40 9.13 -0.83 4.20
C THR A 40 8.91 -0.21 2.83
N VAL A 41 9.83 0.65 2.38
CA VAL A 41 9.77 1.25 1.03
C VAL A 41 9.96 0.20 -0.05
N ALA A 42 10.88 -0.75 0.14
CA ALA A 42 11.08 -1.85 -0.81
C ALA A 42 9.80 -2.70 -0.96
N TRP A 43 9.12 -3.01 0.14
CA TRP A 43 7.83 -3.71 0.13
C TRP A 43 6.78 -2.98 -0.70
N VAL A 44 6.61 -1.67 -0.50
CA VAL A 44 5.65 -0.87 -1.27
C VAL A 44 6.00 -0.86 -2.75
N VAL A 45 7.28 -0.67 -3.11
CA VAL A 45 7.75 -0.68 -4.50
C VAL A 45 7.45 -2.01 -5.18
N VAL A 46 7.77 -3.13 -4.54
CA VAL A 46 7.50 -4.47 -5.08
C VAL A 46 6.00 -4.70 -5.22
N GLY A 47 5.21 -4.33 -4.19
CA GLY A 47 3.76 -4.45 -4.21
C GLY A 47 3.11 -3.60 -5.32
N ASP A 48 3.49 -2.35 -5.45
CA ASP A 48 2.92 -1.45 -6.46
C ASP A 48 3.33 -1.84 -7.89
N SER A 49 4.48 -2.48 -8.08
CA SER A 49 4.88 -3.04 -9.38
C SER A 49 3.90 -4.10 -9.90
N GLN A 50 3.15 -4.77 -9.00
CA GLN A 50 2.14 -5.77 -9.36
C GLN A 50 1.00 -5.16 -10.18
N ILE A 51 0.68 -3.87 -10.02
CA ILE A 51 -0.32 -3.18 -10.85
C ILE A 51 0.10 -3.23 -12.33
N THR A 52 1.35 -2.86 -12.60
CA THR A 52 1.91 -2.86 -13.95
C THR A 52 2.01 -4.29 -14.51
N ASN A 53 2.47 -5.25 -13.70
CA ASN A 53 2.56 -6.66 -14.07
C ASN A 53 1.18 -7.25 -14.39
N ALA A 54 0.17 -6.99 -13.53
CA ALA A 54 -1.20 -7.43 -13.72
C ALA A 54 -1.77 -6.92 -15.06
N LEU A 55 -1.54 -5.64 -15.37
CA LEU A 55 -2.05 -5.02 -16.59
C LEU A 55 -1.29 -5.42 -17.86
N HIS A 56 0.00 -5.69 -17.79
CA HIS A 56 0.81 -6.06 -18.96
C HIS A 56 0.87 -7.57 -19.18
N GLN A 57 1.01 -8.35 -18.10
CA GLN A 57 1.23 -9.80 -18.18
C GLN A 57 -0.05 -10.61 -17.93
N GLY A 58 -1.07 -10.00 -17.31
CA GLY A 58 -2.34 -10.65 -17.00
C GLY A 58 -2.27 -11.53 -15.73
N GLU A 59 -1.23 -11.35 -14.90
CA GLU A 59 -1.04 -12.11 -13.67
C GLU A 59 -0.43 -11.26 -12.55
N ILE A 60 -0.70 -11.64 -11.31
CA ILE A 60 -0.13 -11.11 -10.08
C ILE A 60 0.75 -12.21 -9.50
N ALA A 61 2.04 -11.95 -9.35
CA ALA A 61 2.95 -12.85 -8.63
C ALA A 61 2.87 -12.57 -7.13
N PRO A 62 2.83 -13.59 -6.26
CA PRO A 62 2.91 -13.37 -4.83
C PRO A 62 4.25 -12.73 -4.47
N VAL A 63 4.21 -11.76 -3.55
CA VAL A 63 5.42 -11.18 -2.98
C VAL A 63 5.80 -12.06 -1.78
N SER A 64 6.62 -13.09 -2.01
CA SER A 64 7.08 -14.00 -0.96
C SER A 64 8.39 -13.57 -0.32
N GLU A 65 9.25 -12.92 -1.11
CA GLU A 65 10.56 -12.43 -0.67
C GLU A 65 10.84 -11.10 -1.37
N PHE A 66 11.46 -10.18 -0.66
CA PHE A 66 11.94 -8.91 -1.23
C PHE A 66 13.26 -8.52 -0.56
N ASP A 67 14.12 -7.87 -1.31
CA ASP A 67 15.39 -7.31 -0.85
C ASP A 67 15.38 -5.80 -1.08
N ALA A 68 15.87 -5.04 -0.12
CA ALA A 68 16.03 -3.60 -0.25
C ALA A 68 16.91 -3.21 -1.47
N ALA A 69 17.73 -4.14 -1.97
CA ALA A 69 18.50 -3.95 -3.21
C ALA A 69 17.63 -3.61 -4.44
N VAL A 70 16.34 -3.93 -4.43
CA VAL A 70 15.39 -3.54 -5.50
C VAL A 70 15.31 -2.02 -5.66
N LEU A 71 15.59 -1.27 -4.60
CA LEU A 71 15.55 0.19 -4.59
C LEU A 71 16.76 0.84 -5.29
N GLY A 72 17.85 0.07 -5.49
CA GLY A 72 19.08 0.58 -6.09
C GLY A 72 19.71 1.73 -5.28
N GLY A 73 20.43 2.61 -5.96
CA GLY A 73 21.14 3.73 -5.32
C GLY A 73 20.26 4.95 -5.00
N ASN A 74 18.98 4.96 -5.39
CA ASN A 74 18.07 6.07 -5.12
C ASN A 74 16.63 5.56 -4.88
N PRO A 75 16.29 5.23 -3.62
CA PRO A 75 14.98 4.69 -3.26
C PRO A 75 13.79 5.54 -3.71
N VAL A 76 13.87 6.87 -3.53
CA VAL A 76 12.79 7.79 -3.93
C VAL A 76 12.58 7.79 -5.44
N ALA A 77 13.65 7.76 -6.23
CA ALA A 77 13.56 7.72 -7.69
C ALA A 77 12.96 6.39 -8.17
N THR A 78 13.35 5.27 -7.57
CA THR A 78 12.83 3.94 -7.87
C THR A 78 11.33 3.86 -7.56
N TRP A 79 10.93 4.27 -6.35
CA TRP A 79 9.52 4.35 -5.99
C TRP A 79 8.73 5.23 -6.98
N ARG A 80 9.22 6.43 -7.29
CA ARG A 80 8.55 7.35 -8.23
C ARG A 80 8.36 6.72 -9.62
N GLY A 81 9.38 6.01 -10.11
CA GLY A 81 9.30 5.28 -11.37
C GLY A 81 8.20 4.22 -11.37
N THR A 82 8.09 3.44 -10.26
CA THR A 82 7.06 2.43 -10.07
C THR A 82 5.67 3.05 -10.02
N ALA A 83 5.47 4.10 -9.20
CA ALA A 83 4.18 4.77 -9.07
C ALA A 83 3.71 5.40 -10.40
N VAL A 84 4.61 6.07 -11.13
CA VAL A 84 4.30 6.65 -12.46
C VAL A 84 3.92 5.56 -13.47
N ALA A 85 4.63 4.43 -13.46
CA ALA A 85 4.31 3.29 -14.35
C ALA A 85 2.93 2.71 -14.03
N ALA A 86 2.60 2.50 -12.75
CA ALA A 86 1.32 2.00 -12.29
C ALA A 86 0.17 2.96 -12.68
N ILE A 87 0.31 4.25 -12.38
CA ILE A 87 -0.67 5.28 -12.75
C ILE A 87 -0.85 5.34 -14.28
N GLY A 88 0.25 5.23 -15.03
CA GLY A 88 0.21 5.20 -16.49
C GLY A 88 -0.57 4.00 -17.04
N ALA A 89 -0.34 2.82 -16.49
CA ALA A 89 -1.01 1.58 -16.89
C ALA A 89 -2.52 1.62 -16.59
N LEU A 90 -2.90 2.21 -15.46
CA LEU A 90 -4.31 2.35 -15.04
C LEU A 90 -5.14 3.31 -15.91
N LYS A 91 -4.51 4.16 -16.73
CA LYS A 91 -5.23 5.04 -17.68
C LYS A 91 -5.83 4.31 -18.87
N SER A 92 -5.49 3.04 -19.08
CA SER A 92 -6.06 2.24 -20.16
C SER A 92 -7.53 1.93 -19.88
N THR A 93 -8.39 2.06 -20.90
CA THR A 93 -9.82 1.75 -20.77
C THR A 93 -10.04 0.31 -20.27
N GLY A 94 -10.85 0.15 -19.24
CA GLY A 94 -11.14 -1.15 -18.64
C GLY A 94 -9.98 -1.74 -17.81
N ALA A 95 -8.99 -0.95 -17.45
CA ALA A 95 -7.83 -1.43 -16.68
C ALA A 95 -8.24 -1.96 -15.29
N ALA A 96 -9.10 -1.25 -14.59
CA ALA A 96 -9.53 -1.61 -13.23
C ALA A 96 -10.36 -2.90 -13.21
N GLU A 97 -11.22 -3.10 -14.20
CA GLU A 97 -12.10 -4.27 -14.32
C GLU A 97 -11.40 -5.49 -14.90
N ARG A 98 -10.15 -5.35 -15.36
CA ARG A 98 -9.40 -6.45 -15.96
C ARG A 98 -9.19 -7.57 -14.95
N VAL A 99 -9.62 -8.78 -15.31
CA VAL A 99 -9.44 -9.97 -14.48
C VAL A 99 -8.09 -10.62 -14.78
N VAL A 100 -7.29 -10.79 -13.75
CA VAL A 100 -5.92 -11.34 -13.82
C VAL A 100 -5.79 -12.63 -13.01
N LYS A 101 -4.73 -13.37 -13.25
CA LYS A 101 -4.42 -14.60 -12.52
C LYS A 101 -3.61 -14.30 -11.27
N HIS A 102 -3.85 -15.07 -10.20
CA HIS A 102 -3.05 -15.12 -8.99
C HIS A 102 -3.03 -16.57 -8.49
N PRO A 103 -2.02 -17.07 -7.78
CA PRO A 103 -2.03 -18.42 -7.22
C PRO A 103 -3.27 -18.76 -6.37
N GLY A 104 -3.84 -17.76 -5.70
CA GLY A 104 -5.08 -17.89 -4.91
C GLY A 104 -6.38 -17.78 -5.71
N GLY A 105 -6.33 -17.58 -7.04
CA GLY A 105 -7.55 -17.47 -7.86
C GLY A 105 -7.47 -16.43 -8.98
N ARG A 106 -8.62 -15.86 -9.30
CA ARG A 106 -8.74 -14.78 -10.30
C ARG A 106 -9.31 -13.54 -9.61
N PHE A 107 -8.67 -12.40 -9.83
CA PHE A 107 -9.04 -11.13 -9.22
C PHE A 107 -9.17 -10.05 -10.28
N ALA A 108 -10.07 -9.10 -10.07
CA ALA A 108 -10.06 -7.86 -10.84
C ALA A 108 -8.89 -6.96 -10.36
N VAL A 109 -8.35 -6.14 -11.25
CA VAL A 109 -7.27 -5.20 -10.88
C VAL A 109 -7.73 -4.22 -9.79
N ILE A 110 -9.04 -3.91 -9.74
CA ILE A 110 -9.59 -3.05 -8.68
C ILE A 110 -9.43 -3.66 -7.28
N ASP A 111 -9.45 -5.00 -7.16
CA ASP A 111 -9.21 -5.67 -5.87
C ASP A 111 -7.75 -5.49 -5.43
N LEU A 112 -6.81 -5.55 -6.37
CA LEU A 112 -5.41 -5.22 -6.13
C LEU A 112 -5.23 -3.75 -5.75
N LEU A 113 -5.98 -2.83 -6.37
CA LEU A 113 -5.93 -1.41 -6.03
C LEU A 113 -6.36 -1.15 -4.59
N GLY A 114 -7.42 -1.82 -4.11
CA GLY A 114 -7.84 -1.71 -2.71
C GLY A 114 -6.72 -2.07 -1.74
N GLN A 115 -6.01 -3.17 -2.00
CA GLN A 115 -4.84 -3.56 -1.23
C GLN A 115 -3.73 -2.50 -1.33
N ARG A 116 -3.38 -2.03 -2.53
CA ARG A 116 -2.27 -1.08 -2.73
C ARG A 116 -2.54 0.30 -2.14
N VAL A 117 -3.80 0.79 -2.21
CA VAL A 117 -4.19 2.04 -1.55
C VAL A 117 -3.98 1.92 -0.04
N THR A 118 -4.53 0.86 0.57
CA THR A 118 -4.36 0.62 2.01
C THR A 118 -2.88 0.55 2.39
N GLU A 119 -2.08 -0.25 1.68
CA GLU A 119 -0.64 -0.39 1.97
C GLU A 119 0.12 0.94 1.86
N ASN A 120 -0.13 1.74 0.83
CA ASN A 120 0.53 3.04 0.71
C ASN A 120 0.22 3.94 1.91
N LEU A 121 -1.04 3.99 2.36
CA LEU A 121 -1.46 4.83 3.49
C LEU A 121 -0.85 4.35 4.81
N VAL A 122 -1.01 3.05 5.13
CA VAL A 122 -0.57 2.54 6.42
C VAL A 122 0.96 2.47 6.52
N ARG A 123 1.67 2.21 5.42
CA ARG A 123 3.13 2.24 5.40
C ARG A 123 3.70 3.66 5.46
N ALA A 124 3.01 4.64 4.88
CA ALA A 124 3.35 6.05 5.11
C ALA A 124 3.22 6.40 6.60
N TRP A 125 2.13 5.97 7.25
CA TRP A 125 1.93 6.18 8.68
C TRP A 125 3.01 5.48 9.52
N ASP A 126 3.34 4.20 9.22
CA ASP A 126 4.40 3.44 9.89
C ASP A 126 5.74 4.20 9.85
N ILE A 127 6.13 4.68 8.66
CA ILE A 127 7.35 5.47 8.48
C ILE A 127 7.26 6.78 9.26
N GLY A 128 6.15 7.51 9.14
CA GLY A 128 5.93 8.77 9.85
C GLY A 128 6.07 8.62 11.36
N LYS A 129 5.49 7.54 11.91
CA LYS A 129 5.63 7.19 13.34
C LYS A 129 7.09 6.91 13.72
N ALA A 130 7.81 6.14 12.90
CA ALA A 130 9.22 5.80 13.15
C ALA A 130 10.14 7.02 13.16
N VAL A 131 9.87 8.01 12.31
CA VAL A 131 10.69 9.24 12.22
C VAL A 131 10.13 10.41 13.04
N GLY A 132 9.05 10.20 13.78
CA GLY A 132 8.43 11.24 14.62
C GLY A 132 7.74 12.36 13.83
N ARG A 133 7.32 12.13 12.60
CA ARG A 133 6.59 13.07 11.74
C ARG A 133 5.20 12.51 11.40
N PRO A 134 4.12 13.01 12.02
CA PRO A 134 2.77 12.54 11.71
C PRO A 134 2.45 12.66 10.22
N VAL A 135 1.77 11.65 9.70
CA VAL A 135 1.25 11.62 8.31
C VAL A 135 -0.24 11.90 8.35
N ASP A 136 -0.68 12.87 7.56
CA ASP A 136 -2.09 13.20 7.41
C ASP A 136 -2.73 12.26 6.37
N ILE A 137 -3.57 11.34 6.85
CA ILE A 137 -4.35 10.44 6.03
C ILE A 137 -5.77 11.04 5.89
N PRO A 138 -6.25 11.34 4.67
CA PRO A 138 -7.60 11.87 4.49
C PRO A 138 -8.67 10.87 4.93
N ASP A 139 -9.67 11.34 5.68
CA ASP A 139 -10.76 10.50 6.20
C ASP A 139 -11.52 9.77 5.09
N ASP A 140 -11.72 10.41 3.93
CA ASP A 140 -12.42 9.82 2.79
C ASP A 140 -11.65 8.63 2.17
N LEU A 141 -10.32 8.65 2.21
CA LEU A 141 -9.50 7.50 1.80
C LEU A 141 -9.54 6.40 2.86
N ALA A 142 -9.48 6.76 4.13
CA ALA A 142 -9.58 5.79 5.23
C ALA A 142 -10.94 5.09 5.24
N ASP A 143 -12.05 5.82 5.11
CA ASP A 143 -13.40 5.25 5.00
C ASP A 143 -13.52 4.30 3.78
N ALA A 144 -12.98 4.70 2.63
CA ALA A 144 -13.02 3.86 1.43
C ALA A 144 -12.22 2.55 1.62
N CYS A 145 -11.10 2.59 2.33
CA CYS A 145 -10.35 1.38 2.69
C CYS A 145 -11.15 0.50 3.66
N LEU A 146 -11.81 1.07 4.66
CA LEU A 146 -12.67 0.33 5.59
C LEU A 146 -13.82 -0.36 4.86
N ASP A 147 -14.53 0.35 3.98
CA ASP A 147 -15.60 -0.21 3.16
C ASP A 147 -15.09 -1.37 2.29
N PHE A 148 -13.93 -1.20 1.65
CA PHE A 148 -13.31 -2.25 0.84
C PHE A 148 -13.01 -3.50 1.68
N TRP A 149 -12.37 -3.35 2.82
CA TRP A 149 -12.00 -4.49 3.65
C TRP A 149 -13.20 -5.15 4.35
N ALA A 150 -14.30 -4.44 4.58
CA ALA A 150 -15.54 -5.05 5.06
C ALA A 150 -16.08 -6.12 4.10
N GLU A 151 -15.82 -5.98 2.79
CA GLU A 151 -16.23 -6.92 1.76
C GLU A 151 -15.14 -7.94 1.38
N HIS A 152 -13.86 -7.63 1.63
CA HIS A 152 -12.72 -8.38 1.11
C HIS A 152 -11.78 -8.94 2.20
N ALA A 153 -12.15 -8.88 3.49
CA ALA A 153 -11.28 -9.31 4.60
C ALA A 153 -10.83 -10.79 4.48
N GLU A 154 -11.67 -11.66 3.92
CA GLU A 154 -11.35 -13.08 3.71
C GLU A 154 -10.64 -13.36 2.35
N ALA A 155 -10.42 -12.32 1.54
CA ALA A 155 -9.76 -12.50 0.26
C ALA A 155 -8.27 -12.83 0.44
N VAL A 156 -7.71 -13.60 -0.51
CA VAL A 156 -6.26 -13.93 -0.52
C VAL A 156 -5.39 -12.67 -0.50
N LEU A 157 -5.88 -11.56 -1.08
CA LEU A 157 -5.18 -10.28 -1.10
C LEU A 157 -5.12 -9.59 0.29
N ALA A 158 -5.90 -10.03 1.28
CA ALA A 158 -5.81 -9.51 2.64
C ALA A 158 -4.52 -9.97 3.36
N GLY A 159 -3.92 -11.07 2.91
CA GLY A 159 -2.67 -11.57 3.46
C GLY A 159 -1.55 -10.53 3.39
N GLY A 160 -0.92 -10.25 4.53
CA GLY A 160 0.13 -9.24 4.69
C GLY A 160 -0.36 -7.80 4.88
N VAL A 161 -1.67 -7.53 4.75
CA VAL A 161 -2.28 -6.22 5.05
C VAL A 161 -3.04 -6.28 6.37
N LEU A 162 -3.92 -7.28 6.50
CA LEU A 162 -4.71 -7.50 7.70
C LEU A 162 -4.00 -8.52 8.61
N PRO A 163 -3.89 -8.24 9.92
CA PRO A 163 -3.40 -9.22 10.88
C PRO A 163 -4.46 -10.29 11.17
N ASP A 164 -4.03 -11.44 11.72
CA ASP A 164 -4.95 -12.51 12.15
C ASP A 164 -5.91 -12.01 13.24
N GLU A 165 -5.44 -11.10 14.10
CA GLU A 165 -6.23 -10.47 15.17
C GLU A 165 -6.13 -8.95 15.06
N PRO A 166 -7.15 -8.27 14.50
CA PRO A 166 -7.23 -6.81 14.46
C PRO A 166 -7.28 -6.20 15.88
N ILE A 167 -6.80 -4.98 16.00
CA ILE A 167 -6.94 -4.21 17.24
C ILE A 167 -8.36 -3.66 17.30
N GLU A 168 -9.01 -3.74 18.46
CA GLU A 168 -10.32 -3.13 18.65
C GLU A 168 -10.14 -1.61 18.87
N PRO A 169 -10.71 -0.77 17.99
CA PRO A 169 -10.58 0.67 18.11
C PRO A 169 -11.51 1.20 19.20
N PRO A 170 -11.27 2.39 19.78
CA PRO A 170 -12.22 3.08 20.64
C PRO A 170 -13.59 3.28 19.98
N ASP A 171 -14.68 3.32 20.77
CA ASP A 171 -16.06 3.45 20.26
C ASP A 171 -16.28 4.73 19.42
N ASP A 172 -15.55 5.81 19.74
CA ASP A 172 -15.63 7.11 19.07
C ASP A 172 -14.48 7.37 18.09
N ALA A 173 -13.77 6.30 17.68
CA ALA A 173 -12.63 6.41 16.78
C ALA A 173 -13.04 6.98 15.39
N ASP A 174 -12.22 7.90 14.87
CA ASP A 174 -12.33 8.38 13.50
C ASP A 174 -11.97 7.30 12.47
N ALA A 175 -12.16 7.59 11.19
CA ALA A 175 -11.91 6.66 10.12
C ALA A 175 -10.45 6.20 10.05
N VAL A 176 -9.51 7.11 10.28
CA VAL A 176 -8.06 6.82 10.27
C VAL A 176 -7.70 5.88 11.41
N THR A 177 -8.15 6.18 12.63
CA THR A 177 -7.91 5.31 13.81
C THR A 177 -8.49 3.92 13.59
N ARG A 178 -9.71 3.81 13.03
CA ARG A 178 -10.32 2.52 12.69
C ARG A 178 -9.53 1.75 11.64
N LEU A 179 -9.05 2.41 10.57
CA LEU A 179 -8.22 1.79 9.54
C LEU A 179 -6.89 1.28 10.12
N LEU A 180 -6.25 2.08 10.96
CA LEU A 180 -5.00 1.69 11.63
C LEU A 180 -5.23 0.47 12.54
N ALA A 181 -6.28 0.47 13.34
CA ALA A 181 -6.65 -0.64 14.21
C ALA A 181 -6.96 -1.92 13.41
N LEU A 182 -7.73 -1.81 12.32
CA LEU A 182 -8.02 -2.91 11.40
C LEU A 182 -6.75 -3.54 10.83
N THR A 183 -5.74 -2.73 10.56
CA THR A 183 -4.45 -3.17 10.01
C THR A 183 -3.38 -3.46 11.09
N GLY A 184 -3.80 -3.61 12.36
CA GLY A 184 -2.94 -3.99 13.49
C GLY A 184 -2.03 -2.88 14.02
N ARG A 185 -2.45 -1.63 13.86
CA ARG A 185 -1.70 -0.44 14.30
C ARG A 185 -2.45 0.32 15.38
N ALA A 186 -1.69 0.84 16.39
CA ALA A 186 -2.23 1.59 17.52
C ALA A 186 -1.41 2.85 17.81
#